data_c2942e6841eba5b037fe1ae38c52171c
#
_entry.id   c2942e6841eba5b037fe1ae38c52171c
#
_cell.length_a   1.000
_cell.length_b   1.000
_cell.length_c   1.000
_cell.angle_alpha   90.00
_cell.angle_beta   90.00
_cell.angle_gamma   90.00
#
_symmetry.space_group_name_H-M   'P 1'
#
loop_
_entity.id
_entity.type
_entity.pdbx_description
1 polymer ?
#
loop_
_entity_poly.entity_id
_entity_poly.type
_entity_poly.pdbx_seq_one_letter_code
_entity_poly.pdbx_strand_id
1 'polypeptide(L)'
;MQVTKRIVGVGHCCQDSICIVEQYPPEDGSTHILSIDDSQGGGAVATALVAAARLGADTALIANLGNDATGDRILAGFAEAGVSTETVTRIPGGRSSSSMVMVNPENGSRTKFPYRDNLPPIDFTREKRSLIEKAGALHLDGTNYANALAAAQIAKAAGVPVSLDACSRQKDNALNLRLAEMADILITNAVYPQAVTGCATREEALLKLAGMGHKQVALTTLGKDGVLAVVSGKVEHIPAFTVQAVDTTGAGDVFHGAFLTAWLEGNDLHACIRFAAAVSALKCLKPGGRSGIPTRAEAEAFLAQHS
;
A
#
# COMPACT_ATOMS: atom_id res chain seq x y z
N MET A 1 -15.13 19.10 16.47
CA MET A 1 -14.97 18.98 15.01
C MET A 1 -15.28 17.53 14.65
N GLN A 2 -16.17 17.30 13.69
CA GLN A 2 -16.44 15.96 13.20
C GLN A 2 -15.17 15.47 12.49
N VAL A 3 -14.52 14.43 13.02
CA VAL A 3 -13.34 13.81 12.36
C VAL A 3 -13.84 13.23 11.04
N THR A 4 -13.28 13.70 9.93
CA THR A 4 -13.63 13.13 8.63
C THR A 4 -13.06 11.72 8.56
N LYS A 5 -13.81 10.78 7.97
CA LYS A 5 -13.34 9.39 7.75
C LYS A 5 -12.48 9.26 6.49
N ARG A 6 -11.92 10.37 5.98
CA ARG A 6 -11.13 10.38 4.75
C ARG A 6 -9.74 9.81 4.98
N ILE A 7 -9.31 8.91 4.11
CA ILE A 7 -7.91 8.45 4.03
C ILE A 7 -7.20 9.27 2.96
N VAL A 8 -6.16 10.00 3.37
CA VAL A 8 -5.29 10.73 2.42
C VAL A 8 -4.01 9.94 2.23
N GLY A 9 -3.63 9.67 0.99
CA GLY A 9 -2.41 8.95 0.65
C GLY A 9 -1.33 9.86 0.06
N VAL A 10 -0.09 9.67 0.51
CA VAL A 10 1.11 10.27 -0.10
C VAL A 10 2.15 9.16 -0.29
N GLY A 11 2.39 8.78 -1.54
CA GLY A 11 3.31 7.69 -1.82
C GLY A 11 3.38 7.31 -3.29
N HIS A 12 3.87 6.10 -3.54
CA HIS A 12 4.11 5.63 -4.89
C HIS A 12 2.82 5.30 -5.63
N CYS A 13 2.73 5.78 -6.86
CA CYS A 13 1.72 5.38 -7.84
C CYS A 13 2.41 5.16 -9.19
N CYS A 14 2.05 4.09 -9.88
CA CYS A 14 2.61 3.75 -11.18
C CYS A 14 1.58 3.04 -12.06
N GLN A 15 1.91 2.94 -13.33
CA GLN A 15 1.20 2.10 -14.30
C GLN A 15 2.02 0.84 -14.53
N ASP A 16 1.42 -0.33 -14.33
CA ASP A 16 2.04 -1.62 -14.61
C ASP A 16 1.50 -2.18 -15.93
N SER A 17 2.41 -2.61 -16.82
CA SER A 17 2.11 -3.41 -18.01
C SER A 17 2.49 -4.85 -17.72
N ILE A 18 1.50 -5.73 -17.61
CA ILE A 18 1.73 -7.15 -17.35
C ILE A 18 1.83 -7.88 -18.68
N CYS A 19 3.00 -8.44 -18.97
CA CYS A 19 3.30 -9.16 -20.20
C CYS A 19 3.48 -10.65 -19.89
N ILE A 20 2.60 -11.51 -20.40
CA ILE A 20 2.84 -12.95 -20.40
C ILE A 20 3.78 -13.27 -21.54
N VAL A 21 4.95 -13.82 -21.22
CA VAL A 21 5.98 -14.17 -22.21
C VAL A 21 5.99 -15.68 -22.44
N GLU A 22 6.31 -16.11 -23.66
CA GLU A 22 6.41 -17.54 -23.99
C GLU A 22 7.48 -18.23 -23.14
N GLN A 23 8.63 -17.59 -23.01
CA GLN A 23 9.74 -17.99 -22.12
C GLN A 23 10.63 -16.78 -21.84
N TYR A 24 11.42 -16.81 -20.77
CA TYR A 24 12.44 -15.80 -20.55
C TYR A 24 13.57 -15.99 -21.57
N PRO A 25 13.91 -14.99 -22.38
CA PRO A 25 15.04 -15.07 -23.30
C PRO A 25 16.35 -15.01 -22.52
N PRO A 26 17.43 -15.62 -23.02
CA PRO A 26 18.78 -15.33 -22.54
C PRO A 26 19.15 -13.87 -22.88
N GLU A 27 20.24 -13.36 -22.28
CA GLU A 27 20.83 -12.08 -22.67
C GLU A 27 21.09 -12.06 -24.19
N ASP A 28 20.82 -10.94 -24.86
CA ASP A 28 20.85 -10.77 -26.32
C ASP A 28 19.84 -11.65 -27.10
N GLY A 29 18.97 -12.36 -26.43
CA GLY A 29 17.91 -13.16 -27.06
C GLY A 29 16.60 -12.38 -27.25
N SER A 30 15.61 -13.06 -27.83
CA SER A 30 14.25 -12.55 -27.99
C SER A 30 13.21 -13.60 -27.57
N THR A 31 12.02 -13.13 -27.21
CA THR A 31 10.86 -13.97 -26.91
C THR A 31 9.59 -13.32 -27.43
N HIS A 32 8.56 -14.13 -27.61
CA HIS A 32 7.22 -13.60 -27.95
C HIS A 32 6.47 -13.23 -26.68
N ILE A 33 5.77 -12.08 -26.74
CA ILE A 33 4.77 -11.72 -25.75
C ILE A 33 3.43 -12.32 -26.18
N LEU A 34 2.89 -13.19 -25.35
CA LEU A 34 1.63 -13.90 -25.63
C LEU A 34 0.41 -13.03 -25.33
N SER A 35 0.50 -12.17 -24.31
CA SER A 35 -0.53 -11.18 -23.98
C SER A 35 0.04 -10.01 -23.20
N ILE A 36 -0.61 -8.84 -23.34
CA ILE A 36 -0.29 -7.63 -22.59
C ILE A 36 -1.56 -7.12 -21.91
N ASP A 37 -1.45 -6.82 -20.62
CA ASP A 37 -2.47 -6.07 -19.87
C ASP A 37 -1.85 -4.75 -19.41
N ASP A 38 -2.24 -3.66 -20.04
CA ASP A 38 -1.79 -2.29 -19.73
C ASP A 38 -2.77 -1.56 -18.78
N SER A 39 -3.79 -2.24 -18.27
CA SER A 39 -4.82 -1.63 -17.43
C SER A 39 -4.47 -1.60 -15.94
N GLN A 40 -3.37 -2.23 -15.55
CA GLN A 40 -3.06 -2.43 -14.13
C GLN A 40 -2.39 -1.19 -13.53
N GLY A 41 -3.07 -0.58 -12.56
CA GLY A 41 -2.46 0.41 -11.70
C GLY A 41 -1.65 -0.25 -10.58
N GLY A 42 -0.46 0.29 -10.30
CA GLY A 42 0.44 -0.15 -9.25
C GLY A 42 0.79 0.95 -8.24
N GLY A 43 1.68 0.61 -7.31
CA GLY A 43 2.11 1.45 -6.20
C GLY A 43 1.39 1.14 -4.90
N ALA A 44 2.13 1.12 -3.80
CA ALA A 44 1.61 0.66 -2.51
C ALA A 44 0.49 1.56 -1.99
N VAL A 45 0.75 2.85 -1.80
CA VAL A 45 -0.29 3.82 -1.39
C VAL A 45 -1.44 3.85 -2.39
N ALA A 46 -1.12 3.84 -3.68
CA ALA A 46 -2.13 3.91 -4.73
C ALA A 46 -3.10 2.72 -4.68
N THR A 47 -2.60 1.49 -4.49
CA THR A 47 -3.42 0.29 -4.38
C THR A 47 -4.21 0.25 -3.06
N ALA A 48 -3.61 0.71 -1.96
CA ALA A 48 -4.31 0.84 -0.69
C ALA A 48 -5.50 1.82 -0.77
N LEU A 49 -5.34 2.98 -1.42
CA LEU A 49 -6.43 3.94 -1.62
C LEU A 49 -7.56 3.38 -2.49
N VAL A 50 -7.22 2.67 -3.57
CA VAL A 50 -8.20 1.99 -4.41
C VAL A 50 -8.97 0.93 -3.63
N ALA A 51 -8.27 0.14 -2.81
CA ALA A 51 -8.90 -0.86 -1.95
C ALA A 51 -9.86 -0.21 -0.94
N ALA A 52 -9.42 0.84 -0.26
CA ALA A 52 -10.24 1.56 0.70
C ALA A 52 -11.49 2.20 0.04
N ALA A 53 -11.32 2.84 -1.12
CA ALA A 53 -12.45 3.41 -1.88
C ALA A 53 -13.47 2.35 -2.29
N ARG A 54 -13.01 1.19 -2.78
CA ARG A 54 -13.88 0.08 -3.17
C ARG A 54 -14.63 -0.55 -1.98
N LEU A 55 -14.08 -0.40 -0.78
CA LEU A 55 -14.71 -0.79 0.48
C LEU A 55 -15.62 0.31 1.08
N GLY A 56 -15.78 1.45 0.40
CA GLY A 56 -16.68 2.53 0.76
C GLY A 56 -16.04 3.68 1.56
N ALA A 57 -14.72 3.70 1.74
CA ALA A 57 -14.04 4.81 2.38
C ALA A 57 -13.91 6.02 1.43
N ASP A 58 -13.96 7.22 1.97
CA ASP A 58 -13.58 8.45 1.27
C ASP A 58 -12.05 8.53 1.19
N THR A 59 -11.50 8.64 -0.01
CA THR A 59 -10.06 8.58 -0.25
C THR A 59 -9.57 9.69 -1.15
N ALA A 60 -8.36 10.19 -0.91
CA ALA A 60 -7.72 11.20 -1.74
C ALA A 60 -6.22 10.95 -1.88
N LEU A 61 -5.68 11.23 -3.06
CA LEU A 61 -4.25 11.11 -3.37
C LEU A 61 -3.60 12.49 -3.46
N ILE A 62 -2.46 12.65 -2.80
CA ILE A 62 -1.52 13.75 -3.02
C ILE A 62 -0.29 13.20 -3.71
N ALA A 63 -0.08 13.57 -4.97
CA ALA A 63 1.05 13.12 -5.76
C ALA A 63 1.45 14.16 -6.82
N ASN A 64 2.65 14.02 -7.35
CA ASN A 64 3.02 14.59 -8.64
C ASN A 64 2.93 13.49 -9.69
N LEU A 65 2.41 13.79 -10.87
CA LEU A 65 2.41 12.94 -12.05
C LEU A 65 2.97 13.71 -13.24
N GLY A 66 3.63 13.03 -14.14
CA GLY A 66 4.04 13.61 -15.42
C GLY A 66 2.82 14.04 -16.24
N ASN A 67 2.96 15.10 -17.03
CA ASN A 67 1.98 15.45 -18.04
C ASN A 67 2.17 14.56 -19.28
N ASP A 68 1.98 13.25 -19.10
CA ASP A 68 2.22 12.20 -20.08
C ASP A 68 1.05 11.18 -20.09
N ALA A 69 1.01 10.33 -21.11
CA ALA A 69 -0.03 9.31 -21.26
C ALA A 69 -0.08 8.32 -20.08
N THR A 70 1.05 8.04 -19.44
CA THR A 70 1.12 7.21 -18.23
C THR A 70 0.39 7.87 -17.07
N GLY A 71 0.63 9.17 -16.86
CA GLY A 71 -0.09 9.96 -15.85
C GLY A 71 -1.60 10.02 -16.10
N ASP A 72 -2.02 10.11 -17.37
CA ASP A 72 -3.44 10.08 -17.74
C ASP A 72 -4.10 8.74 -17.38
N ARG A 73 -3.43 7.60 -17.66
CA ARG A 73 -3.92 6.27 -17.29
C ARG A 73 -4.01 6.09 -15.78
N ILE A 74 -3.00 6.57 -15.02
CA ILE A 74 -3.01 6.53 -13.56
C ILE A 74 -4.23 7.30 -13.03
N LEU A 75 -4.50 8.52 -13.52
CA LEU A 75 -5.65 9.32 -13.11
C LEU A 75 -6.98 8.66 -13.48
N ALA A 76 -7.07 8.09 -14.67
CA ALA A 76 -8.28 7.36 -15.10
C ALA A 76 -8.60 6.19 -14.18
N GLY A 77 -7.59 5.39 -13.79
CA GLY A 77 -7.78 4.28 -12.85
C GLY A 77 -8.19 4.74 -11.45
N PHE A 78 -7.74 5.90 -10.98
CA PHE A 78 -8.23 6.48 -9.73
C PHE A 78 -9.66 6.99 -9.83
N ALA A 79 -10.02 7.66 -10.93
CA ALA A 79 -11.39 8.14 -11.17
C ALA A 79 -12.38 6.97 -11.21
N GLU A 80 -12.04 5.87 -11.90
CA GLU A 80 -12.84 4.65 -11.94
C GLU A 80 -13.05 4.03 -10.55
N ALA A 81 -12.01 4.09 -9.71
CA ALA A 81 -12.06 3.58 -8.34
C ALA A 81 -12.72 4.53 -7.34
N GLY A 82 -13.06 5.77 -7.72
CA GLY A 82 -13.65 6.77 -6.83
C GLY A 82 -12.65 7.44 -5.88
N VAL A 83 -11.35 7.38 -6.18
CA VAL A 83 -10.31 8.09 -5.41
C VAL A 83 -10.20 9.54 -5.89
N SER A 84 -10.31 10.52 -4.99
CA SER A 84 -10.12 11.93 -5.35
C SER A 84 -8.66 12.22 -5.72
N THR A 85 -8.47 12.87 -6.85
CA THR A 85 -7.17 13.29 -7.39
C THR A 85 -7.05 14.80 -7.58
N GLU A 86 -7.93 15.58 -6.95
CA GLU A 86 -7.99 17.06 -7.10
C GLU A 86 -6.68 17.75 -6.72
N THR A 87 -5.90 17.16 -5.81
CA THR A 87 -4.61 17.70 -5.36
C THR A 87 -3.39 17.10 -6.06
N VAL A 88 -3.62 16.28 -7.09
CA VAL A 88 -2.52 15.77 -7.93
C VAL A 88 -2.01 16.88 -8.84
N THR A 89 -0.67 17.10 -8.82
CA THR A 89 -0.03 18.09 -9.68
C THR A 89 0.50 17.41 -10.94
N ARG A 90 0.13 17.94 -12.12
CA ARG A 90 0.68 17.50 -13.41
C ARG A 90 1.93 18.31 -13.73
N ILE A 91 3.07 17.64 -13.89
CA ILE A 91 4.37 18.27 -14.11
C ILE A 91 4.67 18.29 -15.61
N PRO A 92 4.74 19.49 -16.25
CA PRO A 92 5.11 19.61 -17.66
C PRO A 92 6.50 19.03 -17.92
N GLY A 93 6.63 18.19 -18.97
CA GLY A 93 7.90 17.50 -19.29
C GLY A 93 8.30 16.41 -18.29
N GLY A 94 7.56 16.22 -17.21
CA GLY A 94 7.74 15.12 -16.28
C GLY A 94 7.28 13.79 -16.89
N ARG A 95 7.83 12.69 -16.40
CA ARG A 95 7.42 11.33 -16.76
C ARG A 95 6.94 10.61 -15.51
N SER A 96 5.77 10.00 -15.61
CA SER A 96 5.17 9.20 -14.54
C SER A 96 5.85 7.84 -14.40
N SER A 97 5.85 7.27 -13.20
CA SER A 97 6.37 5.92 -12.96
C SER A 97 5.56 4.87 -13.71
N SER A 98 6.27 3.89 -14.26
CA SER A 98 5.68 2.71 -14.91
C SER A 98 6.51 1.47 -14.62
N SER A 99 5.96 0.30 -14.88
CA SER A 99 6.72 -0.95 -14.76
C SER A 99 6.25 -1.92 -15.84
N MET A 100 7.20 -2.58 -16.50
CA MET A 100 6.91 -3.78 -17.27
C MET A 100 7.11 -4.99 -16.38
N VAL A 101 6.10 -5.84 -16.29
CA VAL A 101 6.11 -7.06 -15.46
C VAL A 101 6.03 -8.26 -16.38
N MET A 102 7.15 -8.93 -16.58
CA MET A 102 7.18 -10.17 -17.36
C MET A 102 6.75 -11.34 -16.49
N VAL A 103 5.79 -12.12 -16.95
CA VAL A 103 5.25 -13.28 -16.27
C VAL A 103 5.58 -14.53 -17.05
N ASN A 104 6.20 -15.52 -16.39
CA ASN A 104 6.38 -16.85 -16.96
C ASN A 104 5.10 -17.67 -16.73
N PRO A 105 4.42 -18.15 -17.79
CA PRO A 105 3.16 -18.87 -17.65
C PRO A 105 3.31 -20.25 -17.02
N GLU A 106 4.49 -20.88 -17.09
CA GLU A 106 4.73 -22.22 -16.58
C GLU A 106 4.72 -22.28 -15.04
N ASN A 107 5.27 -21.25 -14.39
CA ASN A 107 5.46 -21.25 -12.94
C ASN A 107 4.94 -19.99 -12.23
N GLY A 108 4.36 -19.04 -12.98
CA GLY A 108 3.84 -17.77 -12.46
C GLY A 108 4.90 -16.83 -11.90
N SER A 109 6.20 -17.10 -12.13
CA SER A 109 7.26 -16.19 -11.68
C SER A 109 7.21 -14.87 -12.42
N ARG A 110 7.64 -13.80 -11.75
CA ARG A 110 7.55 -12.43 -12.26
C ARG A 110 8.87 -11.71 -12.16
N THR A 111 9.26 -11.06 -13.25
CA THR A 111 10.41 -10.15 -13.30
C THR A 111 9.92 -8.76 -13.64
N LYS A 112 10.26 -7.79 -12.78
CA LYS A 112 9.82 -6.39 -12.93
C LYS A 112 10.94 -5.52 -13.47
N PHE A 113 10.58 -4.69 -14.45
CA PHE A 113 11.43 -3.66 -15.02
C PHE A 113 10.83 -2.28 -14.72
N PRO A 114 11.07 -1.74 -13.51
CA PRO A 114 10.49 -0.47 -13.13
C PRO A 114 11.21 0.70 -13.81
N TYR A 115 10.44 1.59 -14.40
CA TYR A 115 10.84 2.93 -14.75
C TYR A 115 10.40 3.87 -13.62
N ARG A 116 11.36 4.49 -12.96
CA ARG A 116 11.08 5.48 -11.90
C ARG A 116 10.84 6.84 -12.54
N ASP A 117 9.91 7.59 -11.96
CA ASP A 117 9.66 8.96 -12.38
C ASP A 117 10.89 9.87 -12.18
N ASN A 118 10.88 11.00 -12.87
CA ASN A 118 11.85 12.10 -12.72
C ASN A 118 11.18 13.35 -12.14
N LEU A 119 10.17 13.16 -11.31
CA LEU A 119 9.34 14.23 -10.80
C LEU A 119 10.00 14.95 -9.62
N PRO A 120 9.81 16.26 -9.47
CA PRO A 120 10.30 17.01 -8.33
C PRO A 120 9.60 16.54 -7.04
N PRO A 121 10.14 16.87 -5.86
CA PRO A 121 9.42 16.71 -4.60
C PRO A 121 8.04 17.41 -4.64
N ILE A 122 7.09 16.87 -3.87
CA ILE A 122 5.75 17.46 -3.76
C ILE A 122 5.86 18.83 -3.07
N ASP A 123 5.32 19.86 -3.73
CA ASP A 123 5.03 21.11 -3.06
C ASP A 123 3.72 20.96 -2.26
N PHE A 124 3.84 21.00 -0.94
CA PHE A 124 2.70 20.94 -0.03
C PHE A 124 2.04 22.33 0.08
N THR A 125 1.31 22.70 -0.96
CA THR A 125 0.50 23.93 -1.01
C THR A 125 -0.51 23.98 0.15
N ARG A 126 -1.16 25.12 0.33
CA ARG A 126 -2.19 25.29 1.38
C ARG A 126 -3.32 24.28 1.24
N GLU A 127 -3.75 23.98 0.02
CA GLU A 127 -4.80 22.97 -0.24
C GLU A 127 -4.36 21.57 0.18
N LYS A 128 -3.16 21.14 -0.23
CA LYS A 128 -2.61 19.83 0.13
C LYS A 128 -2.41 19.69 1.63
N ARG A 129 -1.92 20.73 2.31
CA ARG A 129 -1.79 20.77 3.78
C ARG A 129 -3.17 20.64 4.44
N SER A 130 -4.13 21.46 4.02
CA SER A 130 -5.49 21.42 4.55
C SER A 130 -6.17 20.07 4.34
N LEU A 131 -5.88 19.37 3.23
CA LEU A 131 -6.38 18.01 2.99
C LEU A 131 -5.82 17.01 4.01
N ILE A 132 -4.51 17.07 4.31
CA ILE A 132 -3.88 16.23 5.34
C ILE A 132 -4.42 16.58 6.73
N GLU A 133 -4.45 17.86 7.08
CA GLU A 133 -4.87 18.35 8.40
C GLU A 133 -6.31 17.98 8.78
N LYS A 134 -7.16 17.73 7.78
CA LYS A 134 -8.56 17.33 7.96
C LYS A 134 -8.82 15.84 7.74
N ALA A 135 -7.78 15.06 7.43
CA ALA A 135 -7.92 13.64 7.19
C ALA A 135 -8.28 12.85 8.46
N GLY A 136 -8.96 11.73 8.30
CA GLY A 136 -9.12 10.74 9.36
C GLY A 136 -7.83 9.94 9.59
N ALA A 137 -7.06 9.70 8.52
CA ALA A 137 -5.72 9.13 8.57
C ALA A 137 -4.89 9.55 7.33
N LEU A 138 -3.57 9.71 7.53
CA LEU A 138 -2.60 9.83 6.45
C LEU A 138 -1.94 8.48 6.21
N HIS A 139 -1.94 7.99 4.96
CA HIS A 139 -1.28 6.74 4.58
C HIS A 139 -0.04 6.99 3.72
N LEU A 140 1.08 6.35 4.08
CA LEU A 140 2.41 6.53 3.48
C LEU A 140 3.05 5.18 3.16
N ASP A 141 3.97 5.14 2.17
CA ASP A 141 4.79 3.96 1.87
C ASP A 141 6.32 4.17 2.00
N GLY A 142 6.75 5.38 2.25
CA GLY A 142 8.18 5.69 2.37
C GLY A 142 9.01 5.58 1.08
N THR A 143 8.42 5.29 -0.09
CA THR A 143 9.14 5.17 -1.38
C THR A 143 9.88 6.47 -1.72
N ASN A 144 9.21 7.60 -1.58
CA ASN A 144 9.85 8.92 -1.61
C ASN A 144 9.94 9.46 -0.18
N TYR A 145 11.09 9.24 0.44
CA TYR A 145 11.32 9.57 1.85
C TYR A 145 11.02 11.03 2.17
N ALA A 146 11.47 11.97 1.34
CA ALA A 146 11.30 13.41 1.59
C ALA A 146 9.82 13.80 1.61
N ASN A 147 9.04 13.30 0.64
CA ASN A 147 7.59 13.54 0.59
C ASN A 147 6.87 12.89 1.77
N ALA A 148 7.22 11.64 2.11
CA ALA A 148 6.63 10.92 3.23
C ALA A 148 6.90 11.62 4.56
N LEU A 149 8.15 12.05 4.80
CA LEU A 149 8.53 12.77 6.02
C LEU A 149 7.78 14.10 6.14
N ALA A 150 7.75 14.89 5.07
CA ALA A 150 7.04 16.19 5.07
C ALA A 150 5.55 16.02 5.33
N ALA A 151 4.89 15.05 4.68
CA ALA A 151 3.49 14.73 4.91
C ALA A 151 3.21 14.27 6.34
N ALA A 152 4.07 13.37 6.89
CA ALA A 152 3.97 12.90 8.26
C ALA A 152 4.09 14.05 9.27
N GLN A 153 5.01 14.99 9.05
CA GLN A 153 5.16 16.17 9.92
C GLN A 153 3.91 17.04 9.93
N ILE A 154 3.27 17.26 8.76
CA ILE A 154 2.01 18.01 8.66
C ILE A 154 0.90 17.29 9.44
N ALA A 155 0.74 15.97 9.22
CA ALA A 155 -0.26 15.16 9.91
C ALA A 155 -0.08 15.17 11.43
N LYS A 156 1.16 14.94 11.91
CA LYS A 156 1.47 14.95 13.35
C LYS A 156 1.19 16.30 14.00
N ALA A 157 1.52 17.41 13.33
CA ALA A 157 1.23 18.77 13.82
C ALA A 157 -0.28 19.03 13.97
N ALA A 158 -1.11 18.39 13.15
CA ALA A 158 -2.56 18.49 13.18
C ALA A 158 -3.25 17.40 14.05
N GLY A 159 -2.50 16.49 14.64
CA GLY A 159 -3.04 15.36 15.41
C GLY A 159 -3.70 14.28 14.54
N VAL A 160 -3.37 14.23 13.24
CA VAL A 160 -3.89 13.24 12.30
C VAL A 160 -3.04 11.97 12.40
N PRO A 161 -3.63 10.79 12.60
CA PRO A 161 -2.91 9.53 12.65
C PRO A 161 -2.15 9.23 11.35
N VAL A 162 -0.90 8.82 11.49
CA VAL A 162 -0.02 8.43 10.38
C VAL A 162 0.05 6.93 10.27
N SER A 163 -0.36 6.37 9.14
CA SER A 163 -0.19 4.97 8.77
C SER A 163 0.99 4.82 7.82
N LEU A 164 1.88 3.87 8.09
CA LEU A 164 3.02 3.55 7.25
C LEU A 164 2.94 2.11 6.76
N ASP A 165 2.93 1.94 5.42
CA ASP A 165 3.29 0.69 4.77
C ASP A 165 4.82 0.58 4.74
N ALA A 166 5.36 -0.15 5.71
CA ALA A 166 6.79 -0.32 5.87
C ALA A 166 7.32 -1.52 5.06
N CYS A 167 7.10 -1.51 3.76
CA CYS A 167 7.64 -2.47 2.80
C CYS A 167 8.83 -1.92 2.01
N SER A 168 8.83 -0.61 1.72
CA SER A 168 9.91 0.08 1.03
C SER A 168 10.96 0.56 2.01
N ARG A 169 12.23 0.26 1.71
CA ARG A 169 13.35 0.58 2.59
C ARG A 169 14.32 1.54 1.93
N GLN A 170 14.70 2.57 2.66
CA GLN A 170 15.86 3.37 2.32
C GLN A 170 17.15 2.56 2.56
N LYS A 171 18.23 2.86 1.86
CA LYS A 171 19.55 2.21 2.11
C LYS A 171 20.05 2.51 3.53
N ASP A 172 19.78 3.71 4.03
CA ASP A 172 20.08 4.10 5.40
C ASP A 172 18.92 3.69 6.32
N ASN A 173 19.21 2.79 7.25
CA ASN A 173 18.25 2.32 8.24
C ASN A 173 17.79 3.41 9.21
N ALA A 174 18.58 4.45 9.46
CA ALA A 174 18.16 5.57 10.29
C ALA A 174 16.94 6.30 9.69
N LEU A 175 16.90 6.43 8.36
CA LEU A 175 15.74 7.01 7.67
C LEU A 175 14.49 6.13 7.79
N ASN A 176 14.66 4.80 7.67
CA ASN A 176 13.56 3.85 7.86
C ASN A 176 12.99 3.93 9.28
N LEU A 177 13.87 3.93 10.29
CA LEU A 177 13.46 4.01 11.70
C LEU A 177 12.78 5.33 12.02
N ARG A 178 13.25 6.44 11.43
CA ARG A 178 12.62 7.76 11.61
C ARG A 178 11.20 7.82 11.07
N LEU A 179 10.94 7.25 9.90
CA LEU A 179 9.56 7.14 9.38
C LEU A 179 8.72 6.21 10.24
N ALA A 180 9.28 5.06 10.65
CA ALA A 180 8.59 4.14 11.55
C ALA A 180 8.25 4.81 12.89
N GLU A 181 9.13 5.62 13.47
CA GLU A 181 8.86 6.38 14.70
C GLU A 181 7.69 7.34 14.57
N MET A 182 7.54 8.00 13.42
CA MET A 182 6.44 8.94 13.16
C MET A 182 5.08 8.26 12.93
N ALA A 183 5.06 6.98 12.58
CA ALA A 183 3.82 6.25 12.33
C ALA A 183 3.09 5.93 13.64
N ASP A 184 1.79 6.16 13.67
CA ASP A 184 0.87 5.71 14.73
C ASP A 184 0.34 4.29 14.42
N ILE A 185 0.17 3.99 13.13
CA ILE A 185 -0.22 2.69 12.61
C ILE A 185 0.92 2.19 11.73
N LEU A 186 1.69 1.24 12.26
CA LEU A 186 2.83 0.63 11.57
C LEU A 186 2.47 -0.77 11.13
N ILE A 187 2.36 -0.97 9.82
CA ILE A 187 2.15 -2.28 9.22
C ILE A 187 3.37 -2.58 8.35
N THR A 188 4.03 -3.71 8.60
CA THR A 188 5.27 -4.07 7.92
C THR A 188 5.09 -5.36 7.12
N ASN A 189 5.94 -5.58 6.13
CA ASN A 189 6.11 -6.91 5.57
C ASN A 189 7.02 -7.78 6.45
N ALA A 190 7.07 -9.08 6.16
CA ALA A 190 7.80 -10.08 6.96
C ALA A 190 9.31 -9.81 7.13
N VAL A 191 9.91 -9.04 6.23
CA VAL A 191 11.37 -8.80 6.18
C VAL A 191 11.76 -7.51 6.90
N TYR A 192 10.89 -6.51 6.86
CA TYR A 192 11.19 -5.16 7.33
C TYR A 192 11.64 -5.09 8.80
N PRO A 193 10.95 -5.72 9.78
CA PRO A 193 11.28 -5.53 11.19
C PRO A 193 12.74 -5.90 11.51
N GLN A 194 13.16 -7.11 11.16
CA GLN A 194 14.52 -7.56 11.43
C GLN A 194 15.57 -6.76 10.65
N ALA A 195 15.27 -6.44 9.39
CA ALA A 195 16.19 -5.72 8.51
C ALA A 195 16.52 -4.28 8.99
N VAL A 196 15.57 -3.60 9.65
CA VAL A 196 15.80 -2.21 10.13
C VAL A 196 16.23 -2.14 11.58
N THR A 197 15.90 -3.16 12.41
CA THR A 197 16.20 -3.18 13.83
C THR A 197 17.47 -3.95 14.17
N GLY A 198 17.87 -4.90 13.32
CA GLY A 198 18.96 -5.84 13.57
C GLY A 198 18.66 -6.91 14.63
N CYS A 199 17.40 -7.06 15.08
CA CYS A 199 17.02 -8.07 16.06
C CYS A 199 17.09 -9.49 15.48
N ALA A 200 17.32 -10.49 16.33
CA ALA A 200 17.47 -11.88 15.93
C ALA A 200 16.14 -12.49 15.49
N THR A 201 15.05 -12.18 16.18
CA THR A 201 13.71 -12.68 15.87
C THR A 201 12.81 -11.57 15.35
N ARG A 202 11.74 -11.97 14.64
CA ARG A 202 10.75 -11.03 14.11
C ARG A 202 9.91 -10.43 15.24
N GLU A 203 9.62 -11.23 16.24
CA GLU A 203 8.87 -10.84 17.45
C GLU A 203 9.60 -9.75 18.23
N GLU A 204 10.90 -9.95 18.52
CA GLU A 204 11.74 -8.93 19.17
C GLU A 204 11.80 -7.65 18.34
N ALA A 205 11.96 -7.77 17.02
CA ALA A 205 12.03 -6.66 16.11
C ALA A 205 10.70 -5.87 16.11
N LEU A 206 9.57 -6.58 16.08
CA LEU A 206 8.26 -5.96 16.10
C LEU A 206 7.97 -5.26 17.43
N LEU A 207 8.31 -5.87 18.56
CA LEU A 207 8.21 -5.23 19.88
C LEU A 207 9.07 -3.97 19.99
N LYS A 208 10.31 -4.03 19.45
CA LYS A 208 11.19 -2.86 19.39
C LYS A 208 10.57 -1.73 18.58
N LEU A 209 10.01 -2.02 17.42
CA LEU A 209 9.31 -1.04 16.58
C LEU A 209 8.05 -0.50 17.26
N ALA A 210 7.29 -1.36 17.94
CA ALA A 210 6.10 -0.96 18.69
C ALA A 210 6.42 0.02 19.84
N GLY A 211 7.60 -0.10 20.46
CA GLY A 211 8.08 0.81 21.50
C GLY A 211 8.58 2.17 20.99
N MET A 212 8.66 2.38 19.66
CA MET A 212 9.13 3.63 19.09
C MET A 212 7.96 4.61 18.86
N GLY A 213 8.09 5.85 19.32
CA GLY A 213 7.04 6.87 19.20
C GLY A 213 5.75 6.49 19.95
N HIS A 214 4.61 6.90 19.43
CA HIS A 214 3.29 6.65 20.02
C HIS A 214 2.46 5.71 19.16
N LYS A 215 2.84 4.43 19.09
CA LYS A 215 2.12 3.43 18.30
C LYS A 215 0.75 3.11 18.89
N GLN A 216 -0.28 3.23 18.06
CA GLN A 216 -1.60 2.68 18.32
C GLN A 216 -1.69 1.25 17.78
N VAL A 217 -0.98 0.99 16.67
CA VAL A 217 -0.93 -0.32 16.00
C VAL A 217 0.50 -0.60 15.54
N ALA A 218 1.00 -1.80 15.83
CA ALA A 218 2.21 -2.35 15.24
C ALA A 218 1.95 -3.81 14.87
N LEU A 219 2.07 -4.13 13.57
CA LEU A 219 1.89 -5.48 13.07
C LEU A 219 2.77 -5.79 11.86
N THR A 220 2.96 -7.09 11.60
CA THR A 220 3.73 -7.62 10.48
C THR A 220 2.89 -8.65 9.72
N THR A 221 2.70 -8.44 8.42
CA THR A 221 2.02 -9.40 7.55
C THR A 221 2.99 -10.52 7.13
N LEU A 222 2.54 -11.78 7.20
CA LEU A 222 3.32 -12.99 6.91
C LEU A 222 2.78 -13.74 5.67
N GLY A 223 1.96 -13.09 4.85
CA GLY A 223 1.30 -13.70 3.70
C GLY A 223 0.35 -14.83 4.14
N LYS A 224 0.59 -16.04 3.64
CA LYS A 224 -0.24 -17.22 3.97
C LYS A 224 -0.18 -17.64 5.45
N ASP A 225 0.86 -17.21 6.16
CA ASP A 225 1.05 -17.52 7.58
C ASP A 225 0.36 -16.50 8.51
N GLY A 226 -0.35 -15.50 7.96
CA GLY A 226 -1.18 -14.57 8.73
C GLY A 226 -0.46 -13.30 9.14
N VAL A 227 -0.65 -12.88 10.38
CA VAL A 227 -0.19 -11.59 10.93
C VAL A 227 0.37 -11.79 12.33
N LEU A 228 1.51 -11.17 12.61
CA LEU A 228 1.96 -10.91 13.99
C LEU A 228 1.54 -9.50 14.37
N ALA A 229 0.86 -9.34 15.49
CA ALA A 229 0.41 -8.04 16.01
C ALA A 229 0.83 -7.86 17.46
N VAL A 230 1.16 -6.62 17.85
CA VAL A 230 1.40 -6.30 19.25
C VAL A 230 0.08 -5.93 19.91
N VAL A 231 -0.33 -6.76 20.87
CA VAL A 231 -1.55 -6.61 21.66
C VAL A 231 -1.16 -6.56 23.13
N SER A 232 -1.51 -5.49 23.82
CA SER A 232 -1.18 -5.32 25.26
C SER A 232 0.29 -5.59 25.59
N GLY A 233 1.20 -5.17 24.69
CA GLY A 233 2.65 -5.33 24.90
C GLY A 233 3.22 -6.73 24.61
N LYS A 234 2.41 -7.64 24.05
CA LYS A 234 2.83 -8.98 23.66
C LYS A 234 2.57 -9.19 22.17
N VAL A 235 3.36 -10.07 21.56
CA VAL A 235 3.13 -10.46 20.16
C VAL A 235 2.11 -11.60 20.14
N GLU A 236 1.05 -11.40 19.36
CA GLU A 236 0.05 -12.40 19.06
C GLU A 236 0.10 -12.78 17.59
N HIS A 237 -0.12 -14.05 17.28
CA HIS A 237 -0.25 -14.55 15.92
C HIS A 237 -1.72 -14.73 15.56
N ILE A 238 -2.13 -14.06 14.46
CA ILE A 238 -3.48 -14.15 13.91
C ILE A 238 -3.38 -14.87 12.57
N PRO A 239 -3.99 -16.06 12.41
CA PRO A 239 -3.84 -16.86 11.21
C PRO A 239 -4.50 -16.21 9.98
N ALA A 240 -3.97 -16.49 8.79
CA ALA A 240 -4.59 -16.09 7.54
C ALA A 240 -5.80 -16.98 7.20
N PHE A 241 -6.65 -16.48 6.31
CA PHE A 241 -7.64 -17.33 5.64
C PHE A 241 -6.97 -18.19 4.59
N THR A 242 -7.29 -19.50 4.60
CA THR A 242 -6.76 -20.42 3.60
C THR A 242 -7.54 -20.29 2.30
N VAL A 243 -6.85 -19.91 1.22
CA VAL A 243 -7.42 -19.79 -0.13
C VAL A 243 -6.45 -20.34 -1.17
N GLN A 244 -6.98 -20.77 -2.32
CA GLN A 244 -6.14 -21.10 -3.48
C GLN A 244 -5.78 -19.82 -4.23
N ALA A 245 -4.66 -19.22 -3.86
CA ALA A 245 -4.22 -17.97 -4.46
C ALA A 245 -3.82 -18.15 -5.93
N VAL A 246 -4.37 -17.32 -6.80
CA VAL A 246 -4.00 -17.19 -8.22
C VAL A 246 -2.88 -16.16 -8.37
N ASP A 247 -3.01 -15.00 -7.71
CA ASP A 247 -2.01 -13.92 -7.76
C ASP A 247 -2.00 -13.10 -6.46
N THR A 248 -0.84 -13.04 -5.82
CA THR A 248 -0.64 -12.30 -4.56
C THR A 248 -0.14 -10.87 -4.76
N THR A 249 -0.07 -10.37 -6.01
CA THR A 249 0.36 -8.98 -6.28
C THR A 249 -0.58 -8.00 -5.62
N GLY A 250 -0.05 -7.05 -4.86
CA GLY A 250 -0.83 -6.01 -4.19
C GLY A 250 -1.64 -6.48 -2.96
N ALA A 251 -1.53 -7.76 -2.55
CA ALA A 251 -2.27 -8.26 -1.38
C ALA A 251 -1.92 -7.50 -0.09
N GLY A 252 -0.65 -7.14 0.09
CA GLY A 252 -0.21 -6.29 1.20
C GLY A 252 -0.81 -4.90 1.13
N ASP A 253 -0.74 -4.26 -0.03
CA ASP A 253 -1.29 -2.92 -0.24
C ASP A 253 -2.80 -2.90 0.02
N VAL A 254 -3.52 -3.94 -0.46
CA VAL A 254 -4.96 -4.12 -0.21
C VAL A 254 -5.26 -4.32 1.28
N PHE A 255 -4.40 -5.07 1.99
CA PHE A 255 -4.50 -5.22 3.44
C PHE A 255 -4.44 -3.86 4.14
N HIS A 256 -3.52 -2.97 3.76
CA HIS A 256 -3.42 -1.62 4.32
C HIS A 256 -4.69 -0.80 4.11
N GLY A 257 -5.22 -0.78 2.91
CA GLY A 257 -6.46 -0.04 2.58
C GLY A 257 -7.66 -0.56 3.37
N ALA A 258 -7.84 -1.88 3.44
CA ALA A 258 -8.91 -2.52 4.18
C ALA A 258 -8.77 -2.32 5.70
N PHE A 259 -7.54 -2.45 6.23
CA PHE A 259 -7.27 -2.20 7.65
C PHE A 259 -7.65 -0.77 8.05
N LEU A 260 -7.20 0.23 7.30
CA LEU A 260 -7.49 1.63 7.58
C LEU A 260 -8.98 1.94 7.48
N THR A 261 -9.70 1.32 6.55
CA THR A 261 -11.14 1.47 6.42
C THR A 261 -11.85 0.97 7.69
N ALA A 262 -11.54 -0.25 8.14
CA ALA A 262 -12.12 -0.82 9.34
C ALA A 262 -11.71 -0.05 10.62
N TRP A 263 -10.45 0.40 10.69
CA TRP A 263 -9.93 1.15 11.82
C TRP A 263 -10.64 2.51 11.99
N LEU A 264 -10.87 3.25 10.90
CA LEU A 264 -11.61 4.53 10.92
C LEU A 264 -13.11 4.36 11.25
N GLU A 265 -13.66 3.17 11.10
CA GLU A 265 -15.00 2.81 11.53
C GLU A 265 -15.10 2.57 13.03
N GLY A 266 -13.96 2.46 13.73
CA GLY A 266 -13.88 2.26 15.17
C GLY A 266 -13.88 0.79 15.59
N ASN A 267 -13.58 -0.13 14.69
CA ASN A 267 -13.42 -1.54 15.02
C ASN A 267 -12.18 -1.77 15.91
N ASP A 268 -12.21 -2.82 16.73
CA ASP A 268 -11.04 -3.24 17.48
C ASP A 268 -9.93 -3.81 16.58
N LEU A 269 -8.73 -3.99 17.13
CA LEU A 269 -7.56 -4.41 16.37
C LEU A 269 -7.76 -5.77 15.69
N HIS A 270 -8.36 -6.76 16.39
CA HIS A 270 -8.58 -8.09 15.83
C HIS A 270 -9.60 -8.05 14.69
N ALA A 271 -10.68 -7.31 14.84
CA ALA A 271 -11.67 -7.10 13.79
C ALA A 271 -11.06 -6.41 12.56
N CYS A 272 -10.22 -5.38 12.75
CA CYS A 272 -9.49 -4.72 11.67
C CYS A 272 -8.57 -5.69 10.92
N ILE A 273 -7.79 -6.50 11.64
CA ILE A 273 -6.86 -7.48 11.05
C ILE A 273 -7.65 -8.56 10.30
N ARG A 274 -8.71 -9.12 10.89
CA ARG A 274 -9.54 -10.16 10.25
C ARG A 274 -10.21 -9.62 8.97
N PHE A 275 -10.77 -8.42 9.03
CA PHE A 275 -11.36 -7.77 7.85
C PHE A 275 -10.32 -7.58 6.73
N ALA A 276 -9.16 -7.01 7.06
CA ALA A 276 -8.09 -6.80 6.10
C ALA A 276 -7.53 -8.11 5.52
N ALA A 277 -7.41 -9.15 6.34
CA ALA A 277 -6.99 -10.48 5.89
C ALA A 277 -8.02 -11.13 4.94
N ALA A 278 -9.32 -10.97 5.20
CA ALA A 278 -10.39 -11.46 4.32
C ALA A 278 -10.37 -10.76 2.96
N VAL A 279 -10.26 -9.43 2.95
CA VAL A 279 -10.16 -8.64 1.71
C VAL A 279 -8.92 -9.03 0.90
N SER A 280 -7.76 -9.20 1.56
CA SER A 280 -6.52 -9.65 0.91
C SER A 280 -6.62 -11.08 0.37
N ALA A 281 -7.26 -11.99 1.10
CA ALA A 281 -7.48 -13.37 0.65
C ALA A 281 -8.36 -13.41 -0.60
N LEU A 282 -9.48 -12.69 -0.61
CA LEU A 282 -10.37 -12.58 -1.77
C LEU A 282 -9.66 -11.95 -2.98
N LYS A 283 -8.86 -10.92 -2.75
CA LYS A 283 -8.05 -10.31 -3.81
C LYS A 283 -7.13 -11.33 -4.48
N CYS A 284 -6.54 -12.23 -3.72
CA CYS A 284 -5.62 -13.24 -4.25
C CYS A 284 -6.27 -14.30 -5.15
N LEU A 285 -7.59 -14.38 -5.21
CA LEU A 285 -8.33 -15.33 -6.08
C LEU A 285 -8.37 -14.90 -7.55
N LYS A 286 -7.94 -13.67 -7.88
CA LYS A 286 -7.95 -13.13 -9.25
C LYS A 286 -6.58 -12.58 -9.63
N PRO A 287 -6.19 -12.62 -10.92
CA PRO A 287 -4.93 -12.04 -11.37
C PRO A 287 -4.96 -10.50 -11.30
N GLY A 288 -3.78 -9.87 -11.26
CA GLY A 288 -3.59 -8.43 -11.24
C GLY A 288 -3.57 -7.81 -9.84
N GLY A 289 -2.98 -6.62 -9.72
CA GLY A 289 -2.80 -5.94 -8.44
C GLY A 289 -4.08 -5.39 -7.83
N ARG A 290 -5.04 -4.97 -8.66
CA ARG A 290 -6.28 -4.30 -8.24
C ARG A 290 -7.56 -4.97 -8.72
N SER A 291 -7.53 -5.71 -9.82
CA SER A 291 -8.71 -6.34 -10.42
C SER A 291 -9.46 -7.30 -9.49
N GLY A 292 -8.72 -7.96 -8.58
CA GLY A 292 -9.27 -8.90 -7.60
C GLY A 292 -9.79 -8.26 -6.30
N ILE A 293 -9.66 -6.95 -6.09
CA ILE A 293 -10.13 -6.29 -4.87
C ILE A 293 -11.65 -6.49 -4.75
N PRO A 294 -12.16 -7.09 -3.65
CA PRO A 294 -13.59 -7.33 -3.48
C PRO A 294 -14.35 -6.04 -3.15
N THR A 295 -15.65 -6.06 -3.32
CA THR A 295 -16.57 -5.10 -2.72
C THR A 295 -16.70 -5.34 -1.21
N ARG A 296 -17.23 -4.36 -0.50
CA ARG A 296 -17.55 -4.47 0.93
C ARG A 296 -18.44 -5.68 1.24
N ALA A 297 -19.51 -5.84 0.45
CA ALA A 297 -20.47 -6.93 0.63
C ALA A 297 -19.84 -8.32 0.43
N GLU A 298 -18.94 -8.47 -0.56
CA GLU A 298 -18.20 -9.72 -0.78
C GLU A 298 -17.28 -10.03 0.40
N ALA A 299 -16.59 -9.03 0.97
CA ALA A 299 -15.72 -9.22 2.13
C ALA A 299 -16.50 -9.61 3.38
N GLU A 300 -17.64 -8.97 3.65
CA GLU A 300 -18.51 -9.28 4.79
C GLU A 300 -19.14 -10.67 4.65
N ALA A 301 -19.58 -11.06 3.45
CA ALA A 301 -20.10 -12.40 3.19
C ALA A 301 -19.03 -13.48 3.42
N PHE A 302 -17.80 -13.22 2.98
CA PHE A 302 -16.68 -14.14 3.22
C PHE A 302 -16.37 -14.30 4.70
N LEU A 303 -16.35 -13.20 5.47
CA LEU A 303 -16.14 -13.24 6.92
C LEU A 303 -17.22 -14.03 7.64
N ALA A 304 -18.50 -13.86 7.25
CA ALA A 304 -19.61 -14.58 7.85
C ALA A 304 -19.55 -16.10 7.65
N GLN A 305 -18.92 -16.56 6.55
CA GLN A 305 -18.69 -17.97 6.26
C GLN A 305 -17.50 -18.58 7.01
N HIS A 306 -16.64 -17.73 7.59
CA HIS A 306 -15.39 -18.13 8.25
C HIS A 306 -15.30 -17.65 9.71
N SER A 307 -16.45 -17.33 10.32
CA SER A 307 -16.58 -16.93 11.75
C SER A 307 -16.47 -18.11 12.70
#